data_327ae6a13d7db81973c6b9592afce580
#
_entry.id   327ae6a13d7db81973c6b9592afce580
#
_cell.length_a   1.000
_cell.length_b   1.000
_cell.length_c   1.000
_cell.angle_alpha   90.00
_cell.angle_beta   90.00
_cell.angle_gamma   90.00
#
_symmetry.space_group_name_H-M   'P 1'
#
loop_
_entity.id
_entity.type
_entity.pdbx_description
1 polymer ?
#
loop_
_entity_poly.entity_id
_entity_poly.type
_entity_poly.pdbx_seq_one_letter_code
_entity_poly.pdbx_strand_id
1 'polypeptide(L)'
;MRTPALILLVALASPGCSHPVDLKQVLRVTDLTGGYHDAGIVEGRNKIVPSVTFRITKSTDDSLRPLSLNVVFKKLPSAGVKPAPGASAPPGEEDWDEVFLQSITFDGNQTAPLTVRPTAGYTGDPPQSRADILKHSQFQDVRAHIFAKHSSSQWVEIGHYDLPRQLLAAQ
;
A
#
# COMPACT_ATOMS: atom_id res chain seq x y z
N MET A 1 66.28 32.35 -22.60
CA MET A 1 65.66 31.28 -21.83
C MET A 1 64.24 31.69 -21.47
N ARG A 2 63.22 31.07 -22.11
CA ARG A 2 61.79 31.41 -21.93
C ARG A 2 61.16 30.19 -21.20
N THR A 3 60.72 30.39 -19.99
CA THR A 3 59.98 29.41 -19.18
C THR A 3 58.50 29.41 -19.56
N PRO A 4 57.88 28.28 -19.93
CA PRO A 4 56.43 28.23 -20.12
C PRO A 4 55.70 28.09 -18.79
N ALA A 5 54.74 28.98 -18.52
CA ALA A 5 53.84 28.86 -17.39
C ALA A 5 52.78 27.78 -17.67
N LEU A 6 52.76 26.76 -16.82
CA LEU A 6 51.79 25.67 -16.85
C LEU A 6 50.53 26.13 -16.08
N ILE A 7 49.45 26.44 -16.82
CA ILE A 7 48.13 26.77 -16.21
C ILE A 7 47.44 25.46 -15.84
N LEU A 8 47.33 25.16 -14.56
CA LEU A 8 46.61 24.02 -14.00
C LEU A 8 45.12 24.36 -13.90
N LEU A 9 44.32 23.82 -14.84
CA LEU A 9 42.87 24.00 -14.84
C LEU A 9 42.26 23.01 -13.85
N VAL A 10 41.88 23.46 -12.62
CA VAL A 10 41.18 22.67 -11.62
C VAL A 10 39.70 22.68 -12.00
N ALA A 11 39.19 21.58 -12.55
CA ALA A 11 37.76 21.35 -12.76
C ALA A 11 37.10 21.07 -11.43
N LEU A 12 36.32 22.01 -10.92
CA LEU A 12 35.43 21.82 -9.76
C LEU A 12 34.26 20.94 -10.19
N ALA A 13 34.35 19.64 -9.93
CA ALA A 13 33.23 18.74 -10.00
C ALA A 13 32.30 19.05 -8.81
N SER A 14 31.24 19.81 -9.03
CA SER A 14 30.16 20.01 -8.04
C SER A 14 29.43 18.69 -7.88
N PRO A 15 29.44 18.04 -6.71
CA PRO A 15 28.53 16.93 -6.45
C PRO A 15 27.13 17.47 -6.42
N GLY A 16 26.35 17.19 -7.47
CA GLY A 16 24.92 17.46 -7.50
C GLY A 16 24.24 16.62 -6.41
N CYS A 17 24.08 17.19 -5.23
CA CYS A 17 23.22 16.62 -4.19
C CYS A 17 21.78 16.72 -4.69
N SER A 18 21.28 15.65 -5.32
CA SER A 18 19.85 15.49 -5.52
C SER A 18 19.21 15.38 -4.13
N HIS A 19 18.43 16.38 -3.74
CA HIS A 19 17.70 16.32 -2.49
C HIS A 19 16.72 15.15 -2.56
N PRO A 20 16.70 14.26 -1.55
CA PRO A 20 15.76 13.16 -1.53
C PRO A 20 14.34 13.73 -1.51
N VAL A 21 13.51 13.27 -2.45
CA VAL A 21 12.10 13.70 -2.54
C VAL A 21 11.34 13.12 -1.35
N ASP A 22 10.68 13.99 -0.58
CA ASP A 22 9.79 13.55 0.51
C ASP A 22 8.45 13.06 -0.07
N LEU A 23 8.31 11.74 -0.21
CA LEU A 23 7.12 11.11 -0.79
C LEU A 23 5.84 11.42 -0.02
N LYS A 24 5.90 11.66 1.30
CA LYS A 24 4.72 12.06 2.10
C LYS A 24 4.18 13.43 1.72
N GLN A 25 5.03 14.31 1.27
CA GLN A 25 4.63 15.65 0.87
C GLN A 25 4.13 15.70 -0.57
N VAL A 26 4.73 14.91 -1.46
CA VAL A 26 4.47 15.02 -2.90
C VAL A 26 3.46 14.01 -3.43
N LEU A 27 3.17 12.93 -2.71
CA LEU A 27 2.18 11.94 -3.10
C LEU A 27 0.91 12.03 -2.25
N ARG A 28 -0.23 11.79 -2.90
CA ARG A 28 -1.55 11.68 -2.24
C ARG A 28 -2.29 10.48 -2.79
N VAL A 29 -2.93 9.72 -1.89
CA VAL A 29 -3.89 8.68 -2.26
C VAL A 29 -5.24 9.36 -2.47
N THR A 30 -5.86 9.14 -3.63
CA THR A 30 -7.15 9.73 -4.02
C THR A 30 -8.08 8.65 -4.57
N ASP A 31 -9.38 8.97 -4.73
CA ASP A 31 -10.41 8.09 -5.30
C ASP A 31 -10.43 6.71 -4.64
N LEU A 32 -10.24 6.69 -3.31
CA LEU A 32 -10.03 5.49 -2.56
C LEU A 32 -11.38 4.85 -2.20
N THR A 33 -11.55 3.60 -2.64
CA THR A 33 -12.72 2.77 -2.37
C THR A 33 -12.26 1.36 -2.00
N GLY A 34 -13.08 0.61 -1.28
CA GLY A 34 -12.72 -0.76 -0.92
C GLY A 34 -13.86 -1.56 -0.32
N GLY A 35 -13.55 -2.78 0.02
CA GLY A 35 -14.48 -3.77 0.57
C GLY A 35 -13.93 -5.17 0.35
N TYR A 36 -14.82 -6.14 0.10
CA TYR A 36 -14.45 -7.54 -0.10
C TYR A 36 -14.94 -8.03 -1.46
N HIS A 37 -14.00 -8.54 -2.23
CA HIS A 37 -14.27 -9.15 -3.53
C HIS A 37 -14.67 -10.62 -3.34
N ASP A 38 -15.71 -11.06 -4.06
CA ASP A 38 -16.09 -12.46 -4.12
C ASP A 38 -15.08 -13.24 -4.98
N ALA A 39 -14.24 -14.04 -4.35
CA ALA A 39 -13.27 -14.89 -5.02
C ALA A 39 -13.87 -16.24 -5.47
N GLY A 40 -15.18 -16.42 -5.33
CA GLY A 40 -15.85 -17.65 -5.73
C GLY A 40 -15.71 -18.80 -4.73
N ILE A 41 -15.67 -20.01 -5.25
CA ILE A 41 -15.46 -21.24 -4.49
C ILE A 41 -14.00 -21.66 -4.68
N VAL A 42 -13.27 -21.72 -3.57
CA VAL A 42 -11.88 -22.17 -3.53
C VAL A 42 -11.81 -23.37 -2.59
N GLU A 43 -11.33 -24.51 -3.07
CA GLU A 43 -11.24 -25.77 -2.30
C GLU A 43 -12.58 -26.16 -1.65
N GLY A 44 -13.69 -25.96 -2.39
CA GLY A 44 -15.04 -26.30 -1.92
C GLY A 44 -15.66 -25.30 -0.94
N ARG A 45 -14.98 -24.22 -0.58
CA ARG A 45 -15.40 -23.20 0.37
C ARG A 45 -15.67 -21.87 -0.33
N ASN A 46 -16.68 -21.15 0.12
CA ASN A 46 -16.89 -19.76 -0.30
C ASN A 46 -15.72 -18.89 0.18
N LYS A 47 -15.14 -18.08 -0.70
CA LYS A 47 -14.01 -17.20 -0.34
C LYS A 47 -14.30 -15.74 -0.70
N ILE A 48 -13.98 -14.84 0.22
CA ILE A 48 -13.92 -13.40 -0.01
C ILE A 48 -12.53 -12.88 0.31
N VAL A 49 -12.05 -11.92 -0.48
CA VAL A 49 -10.73 -11.31 -0.29
C VAL A 49 -10.85 -9.79 -0.13
N PRO A 50 -10.06 -9.15 0.72
CA PRO A 50 -10.01 -7.69 0.78
C PRO A 50 -9.67 -7.13 -0.59
N SER A 51 -10.21 -5.98 -0.91
CA SER A 51 -9.93 -5.29 -2.17
C SER A 51 -9.96 -3.80 -1.94
N VAL A 52 -8.95 -3.11 -2.42
CA VAL A 52 -8.88 -1.65 -2.38
C VAL A 52 -8.57 -1.13 -3.79
N THR A 53 -9.26 -0.08 -4.18
CA THR A 53 -9.02 0.65 -5.44
C THR A 53 -8.73 2.09 -5.11
N PHE A 54 -7.66 2.63 -5.67
CA PHE A 54 -7.23 4.01 -5.44
C PHE A 54 -6.44 4.54 -6.62
N ARG A 55 -6.17 5.85 -6.61
CA ARG A 55 -5.21 6.51 -7.49
C ARG A 55 -4.13 7.18 -6.65
N ILE A 56 -2.98 7.39 -7.26
CA ILE A 56 -1.93 8.24 -6.69
C ILE A 56 -1.86 9.52 -7.50
N THR A 57 -1.91 10.65 -6.80
CA THR A 57 -1.65 11.98 -7.39
C THR A 57 -0.30 12.47 -6.90
N LYS A 58 0.48 13.10 -7.78
CA LYS A 58 1.72 13.78 -7.44
C LYS A 58 1.56 15.29 -7.56
N SER A 59 2.18 16.04 -6.64
CA SER A 59 2.21 17.51 -6.62
C SER A 59 3.55 18.10 -7.08
N THR A 60 4.42 17.26 -7.67
CA THR A 60 5.72 17.68 -8.21
C THR A 60 5.80 17.40 -9.70
N ASP A 61 6.53 18.22 -10.43
CA ASP A 61 6.86 17.98 -11.84
C ASP A 61 8.03 17.01 -12.00
N ASP A 62 8.74 16.70 -10.92
CA ASP A 62 9.84 15.75 -10.93
C ASP A 62 9.39 14.37 -11.38
N SER A 63 10.30 13.70 -12.07
CA SER A 63 10.10 12.29 -12.41
C SER A 63 10.28 11.42 -11.17
N LEU A 64 9.22 10.76 -10.75
CA LEU A 64 9.25 9.77 -9.66
C LEU A 64 9.48 8.33 -10.18
N ARG A 65 10.16 8.17 -11.30
CA ARG A 65 10.48 6.84 -11.86
C ARG A 65 11.86 6.37 -11.40
N PRO A 66 11.98 5.08 -10.98
CA PRO A 66 10.92 4.12 -10.74
C PRO A 66 10.20 4.37 -9.40
N LEU A 67 8.87 4.39 -9.42
CA LEU A 67 8.03 4.37 -8.23
C LEU A 67 7.46 2.96 -8.04
N SER A 68 7.57 2.44 -6.84
CA SER A 68 6.96 1.17 -6.44
C SER A 68 6.00 1.42 -5.28
N LEU A 69 4.93 0.63 -5.22
CA LEU A 69 3.99 0.63 -4.10
C LEU A 69 4.01 -0.74 -3.41
N ASN A 70 3.81 -0.73 -2.12
CA ASN A 70 3.48 -1.92 -1.33
C ASN A 70 2.18 -1.65 -0.59
N VAL A 71 1.19 -2.53 -0.75
CA VAL A 71 -0.07 -2.46 -0.01
C VAL A 71 -0.10 -3.61 0.97
N VAL A 72 0.01 -3.27 2.26
CA VAL A 72 0.00 -4.22 3.37
C VAL A 72 -1.40 -4.25 3.96
N PHE A 73 -2.00 -5.43 3.96
CA PHE A 73 -3.30 -5.66 4.59
C PHE A 73 -3.08 -6.18 6.01
N LYS A 74 -3.66 -5.48 6.99
CA LYS A 74 -3.55 -5.82 8.40
C LYS A 74 -4.92 -6.11 8.98
N LYS A 75 -5.00 -7.13 9.82
CA LYS A 75 -6.19 -7.39 10.64
C LYS A 75 -6.20 -6.44 11.82
N LEU A 76 -7.34 -5.82 12.04
CA LEU A 76 -7.54 -4.95 13.20
C LEU A 76 -7.88 -5.80 14.44
N PRO A 77 -7.48 -5.35 15.62
CA PRO A 77 -7.86 -6.00 16.87
C PRO A 77 -9.39 -6.10 16.97
N SER A 78 -9.90 -7.25 17.36
CA SER A 78 -11.34 -7.39 17.60
C SER A 78 -11.78 -6.45 18.73
N ALA A 79 -12.83 -5.68 18.47
CA ALA A 79 -13.39 -4.79 19.49
C ALA A 79 -13.76 -5.58 20.75
N GLY A 80 -13.25 -5.14 21.92
CA GLY A 80 -13.56 -5.76 23.21
C GLY A 80 -12.59 -6.85 23.68
N VAL A 81 -11.56 -7.20 22.90
CA VAL A 81 -10.49 -8.09 23.39
C VAL A 81 -9.64 -7.30 24.38
N LYS A 82 -9.80 -7.60 25.68
CA LYS A 82 -8.88 -7.09 26.71
C LYS A 82 -7.51 -7.74 26.52
N PRO A 83 -6.41 -6.99 26.69
CA PRO A 83 -5.08 -7.59 26.74
C PRO A 83 -5.05 -8.71 27.78
N ALA A 84 -4.34 -9.79 27.46
CA ALA A 84 -4.10 -10.84 28.45
C ALA A 84 -3.45 -10.24 29.71
N PRO A 85 -3.73 -10.78 30.92
CA PRO A 85 -3.07 -10.33 32.14
C PRO A 85 -1.55 -10.40 31.96
N GLY A 86 -0.86 -9.26 32.10
CA GLY A 86 0.59 -9.13 31.91
C GLY A 86 1.03 -8.69 30.49
N ALA A 87 0.13 -8.52 29.54
CA ALA A 87 0.48 -7.89 28.26
C ALA A 87 0.69 -6.37 28.43
N SER A 88 1.83 -5.88 27.97
CA SER A 88 2.22 -4.45 28.14
C SER A 88 1.48 -3.50 27.19
N ALA A 89 0.74 -4.01 26.20
CA ALA A 89 -0.03 -3.24 25.24
C ALA A 89 -1.28 -4.03 24.76
N PRO A 90 -2.36 -3.35 24.32
CA PRO A 90 -3.44 -4.02 23.62
C PRO A 90 -2.88 -4.71 22.36
N PRO A 91 -3.50 -5.82 21.89
CA PRO A 91 -3.11 -6.46 20.65
C PRO A 91 -3.12 -5.40 19.55
N GLY A 92 -1.99 -5.24 18.88
CA GLY A 92 -1.83 -4.31 17.75
C GLY A 92 -2.46 -4.85 16.47
N GLU A 93 -2.30 -4.11 15.40
CA GLU A 93 -2.61 -4.60 14.06
C GLU A 93 -1.69 -5.78 13.72
N GLU A 94 -2.25 -6.84 13.13
CA GLU A 94 -1.52 -8.02 12.69
C GLU A 94 -1.32 -7.98 11.18
N ASP A 95 -0.08 -8.05 10.71
CA ASP A 95 0.22 -8.19 9.28
C ASP A 95 -0.39 -9.50 8.76
N TRP A 96 -1.19 -9.40 7.70
CA TRP A 96 -1.90 -10.55 7.16
C TRP A 96 -1.43 -10.95 5.77
N ASP A 97 -1.30 -9.98 4.84
CA ASP A 97 -0.81 -10.22 3.48
C ASP A 97 -0.35 -8.90 2.86
N GLU A 98 0.49 -8.99 1.83
CA GLU A 98 0.99 -7.81 1.14
C GLU A 98 1.03 -8.00 -0.38
N VAL A 99 0.90 -6.89 -1.11
CA VAL A 99 0.94 -6.87 -2.57
C VAL A 99 1.89 -5.78 -3.05
N PHE A 100 2.89 -6.18 -3.81
CA PHE A 100 3.85 -5.26 -4.43
C PHE A 100 3.42 -4.88 -5.85
N LEU A 101 3.40 -3.58 -6.12
CA LEU A 101 3.20 -3.00 -7.44
C LEU A 101 4.47 -2.30 -7.88
N GLN A 102 5.03 -2.70 -9.02
CA GLN A 102 6.26 -2.13 -9.55
C GLN A 102 5.97 -1.23 -10.76
N SER A 103 6.89 -0.31 -11.01
CA SER A 103 6.88 0.54 -12.21
C SER A 103 5.58 1.33 -12.38
N ILE A 104 5.13 1.96 -11.30
CA ILE A 104 3.94 2.81 -11.32
C ILE A 104 4.15 3.96 -12.31
N THR A 105 3.19 4.14 -13.22
CA THR A 105 3.21 5.19 -14.23
C THR A 105 2.15 6.25 -13.97
N PHE A 106 2.49 7.49 -14.26
CA PHE A 106 1.59 8.62 -14.19
C PHE A 106 1.18 9.04 -15.60
N ASP A 107 -0.11 9.36 -15.75
CA ASP A 107 -0.64 10.12 -16.86
C ASP A 107 -0.87 11.55 -16.35
N GLY A 108 0.00 12.48 -16.77
CA GLY A 108 0.11 13.79 -16.12
C GLY A 108 0.50 13.66 -14.65
N ASN A 109 -0.37 14.12 -13.77
CA ASN A 109 -0.14 14.11 -12.32
C ASN A 109 -0.81 12.95 -11.57
N GLN A 110 -1.49 12.04 -12.28
CA GLN A 110 -2.28 10.98 -11.65
C GLN A 110 -2.03 9.61 -12.30
N THR A 111 -2.15 8.54 -11.51
CA THR A 111 -2.12 7.18 -12.06
C THR A 111 -3.49 6.79 -12.63
N ALA A 112 -3.54 5.75 -13.47
CA ALA A 112 -4.76 5.00 -13.67
C ALA A 112 -5.27 4.43 -12.32
N PRO A 113 -6.55 4.03 -12.20
CA PRO A 113 -7.03 3.33 -11.02
C PRO A 113 -6.23 2.06 -10.78
N LEU A 114 -5.74 1.88 -9.55
CA LEU A 114 -4.98 0.73 -9.11
C LEU A 114 -5.88 -0.12 -8.21
N THR A 115 -6.25 -1.31 -8.65
CA THR A 115 -7.01 -2.26 -7.82
C THR A 115 -6.07 -3.31 -7.26
N VAL A 116 -6.05 -3.45 -5.94
CA VAL A 116 -5.15 -4.33 -5.21
C VAL A 116 -5.97 -5.33 -4.39
N ARG A 117 -5.62 -6.61 -4.56
CA ARG A 117 -6.25 -7.73 -3.86
C ARG A 117 -5.13 -8.67 -3.39
N PRO A 118 -5.05 -9.00 -2.10
CA PRO A 118 -4.12 -10.00 -1.60
C PRO A 118 -4.58 -11.41 -1.98
N THR A 119 -3.71 -12.39 -1.74
CA THR A 119 -4.08 -13.80 -1.90
C THR A 119 -4.87 -14.30 -0.70
N ALA A 120 -4.56 -13.80 0.49
CA ALA A 120 -5.25 -14.13 1.72
C ALA A 120 -6.71 -13.62 1.72
N GLY A 121 -7.59 -14.38 2.34
CA GLY A 121 -9.00 -14.06 2.41
C GLY A 121 -9.72 -14.83 3.50
N TYR A 122 -10.99 -14.52 3.70
CA TYR A 122 -11.88 -15.24 4.59
C TYR A 122 -12.63 -16.33 3.83
N THR A 123 -12.77 -17.49 4.42
CA THR A 123 -13.51 -18.62 3.85
C THR A 123 -14.66 -19.02 4.76
N GLY A 124 -15.75 -19.51 4.16
CA GLY A 124 -16.90 -20.06 4.87
C GLY A 124 -17.35 -21.36 4.22
N ASP A 125 -17.66 -22.35 5.04
CA ASP A 125 -18.19 -23.62 4.55
C ASP A 125 -19.65 -23.46 4.11
N PRO A 126 -20.08 -24.08 3.00
CA PRO A 126 -21.49 -24.12 2.63
C PRO A 126 -22.35 -24.72 3.77
N PRO A 127 -23.54 -24.22 4.04
CA PRO A 127 -24.29 -23.24 3.23
C PRO A 127 -24.02 -21.78 3.54
N GLN A 128 -22.99 -21.43 4.32
CA GLN A 128 -22.66 -20.05 4.66
C GLN A 128 -22.42 -19.21 3.39
N SER A 129 -23.22 -18.16 3.21
CA SER A 129 -23.03 -17.23 2.08
C SER A 129 -21.83 -16.31 2.28
N ARG A 130 -21.36 -15.66 1.21
CA ARG A 130 -20.29 -14.66 1.30
C ARG A 130 -20.67 -13.47 2.19
N ALA A 131 -21.93 -13.06 2.15
CA ALA A 131 -22.43 -12.00 3.01
C ALA A 131 -22.45 -12.41 4.49
N ASP A 132 -22.67 -13.70 4.79
CA ASP A 132 -22.67 -14.21 6.15
C ASP A 132 -21.25 -14.30 6.73
N ILE A 133 -20.24 -14.52 5.87
CA ILE A 133 -18.82 -14.46 6.31
C ILE A 133 -18.53 -13.08 6.91
N LEU A 134 -18.97 -11.99 6.26
CA LEU A 134 -18.76 -10.62 6.76
C LEU A 134 -19.46 -10.32 8.08
N LYS A 135 -20.55 -11.03 8.39
CA LYS A 135 -21.34 -10.87 9.62
C LYS A 135 -20.89 -11.78 10.76
N HIS A 136 -19.96 -12.70 10.47
CA HIS A 136 -19.54 -13.69 11.48
C HIS A 136 -18.86 -13.00 12.65
N SER A 137 -19.11 -13.49 13.87
CA SER A 137 -18.59 -12.89 15.12
C SER A 137 -17.07 -12.92 15.23
N GLN A 138 -16.41 -13.87 14.55
CA GLN A 138 -14.95 -13.97 14.49
C GLN A 138 -14.33 -13.21 13.30
N PHE A 139 -15.15 -12.50 12.52
CA PHE A 139 -14.64 -11.69 11.43
C PHE A 139 -13.85 -10.50 11.98
N GLN A 140 -12.61 -10.37 11.58
CA GLN A 140 -11.75 -9.23 11.93
C GLN A 140 -11.78 -8.21 10.80
N ASP A 141 -11.91 -6.95 11.16
CA ASP A 141 -11.80 -5.86 10.19
C ASP A 141 -10.38 -5.79 9.64
N VAL A 142 -10.25 -5.27 8.44
CA VAL A 142 -8.97 -5.18 7.74
C VAL A 142 -8.69 -3.73 7.38
N ARG A 143 -7.46 -3.30 7.59
CA ARG A 143 -6.91 -2.03 7.14
C ARG A 143 -5.87 -2.28 6.04
N ALA A 144 -5.95 -1.51 4.96
CA ALA A 144 -4.92 -1.47 3.93
C ALA A 144 -3.99 -0.29 4.19
N HIS A 145 -2.70 -0.54 4.38
CA HIS A 145 -1.66 0.48 4.46
C HIS A 145 -0.96 0.58 3.10
N ILE A 146 -0.81 1.78 2.58
CA ILE A 146 -0.23 2.03 1.26
C ILE A 146 1.13 2.69 1.46
N PHE A 147 2.18 1.97 1.08
CA PHE A 147 3.55 2.45 1.13
C PHE A 147 4.05 2.75 -0.28
N ALA A 148 4.88 3.77 -0.39
CA ALA A 148 5.57 4.13 -1.62
C ALA A 148 7.08 4.10 -1.42
N LYS A 149 7.79 3.77 -2.51
CA LYS A 149 9.26 3.79 -2.57
C LYS A 149 9.71 4.32 -3.92
N HIS A 150 10.58 5.32 -3.90
CA HIS A 150 11.22 5.86 -5.09
C HIS A 150 12.68 5.43 -5.15
N SER A 151 13.07 4.75 -6.22
CA SER A 151 14.45 4.26 -6.41
C SER A 151 14.95 3.43 -5.23
N SER A 152 16.11 3.74 -4.67
CA SER A 152 16.72 3.06 -3.52
C SER A 152 16.31 3.62 -2.16
N SER A 153 15.34 4.56 -2.09
CA SER A 153 14.84 5.11 -0.83
C SER A 153 14.16 4.04 0.04
N GLN A 154 13.84 4.40 1.28
CA GLN A 154 13.07 3.52 2.14
C GLN A 154 11.56 3.58 1.80
N TRP A 155 10.83 2.55 2.20
CA TRP A 155 9.38 2.54 2.13
C TRP A 155 8.78 3.61 3.05
N VAL A 156 7.86 4.39 2.53
CA VAL A 156 7.20 5.49 3.24
C VAL A 156 5.70 5.28 3.15
N GLU A 157 5.01 5.20 4.27
CA GLU A 157 3.54 5.14 4.29
C GLU A 157 2.97 6.48 3.80
N ILE A 158 2.14 6.41 2.75
CA ILE A 158 1.48 7.56 2.13
C ILE A 158 -0.03 7.60 2.40
N GLY A 159 -0.58 6.56 3.01
CA GLY A 159 -1.97 6.51 3.43
C GLY A 159 -2.40 5.13 3.92
N HIS A 160 -3.55 5.08 4.58
CA HIS A 160 -4.22 3.84 4.98
C HIS A 160 -5.73 3.96 4.85
N TYR A 161 -6.41 2.83 4.84
CA TYR A 161 -7.85 2.77 4.65
C TYR A 161 -8.48 1.57 5.36
N ASP A 162 -9.47 1.82 6.20
CA ASP A 162 -10.27 0.79 6.83
C ASP A 162 -11.31 0.26 5.83
N LEU A 163 -11.26 -1.03 5.54
CA LEU A 163 -12.16 -1.64 4.57
C LEU A 163 -13.56 -1.81 5.18
N PRO A 164 -14.61 -1.25 4.57
CA PRO A 164 -15.98 -1.48 5.03
C PRO A 164 -16.37 -2.94 4.82
N ARG A 165 -17.19 -3.50 5.73
CA ARG A 165 -17.74 -4.86 5.63
C ARG A 165 -18.83 -4.94 4.56
N GLN A 166 -18.43 -4.81 3.31
CA GLN A 166 -19.32 -4.89 2.16
C GLN A 166 -18.74 -5.74 1.05
N LEU A 167 -19.57 -6.51 0.38
CA LEU A 167 -19.20 -7.15 -0.87
C LEU A 167 -19.18 -6.11 -1.98
N LEU A 168 -18.11 -6.14 -2.75
CA LEU A 168 -18.01 -5.36 -3.98
C LEU A 168 -18.82 -6.03 -5.08
N ALA A 169 -19.47 -5.22 -5.92
CA ALA A 169 -20.13 -5.73 -7.12
C ALA A 169 -19.11 -6.47 -7.99
N ALA A 170 -19.54 -7.57 -8.63
CA ALA A 170 -18.72 -8.28 -9.61
C ALA A 170 -18.39 -7.31 -10.76
N GLN A 171 -17.11 -7.09 -11.01
CA GLN A 171 -16.60 -6.30 -12.14
C GLN A 171 -16.28 -7.24 -13.28
#